data_b4cdb6beddd17fe8b7fae8fbfe076970
#
_entry.id   b4cdb6beddd17fe8b7fae8fbfe076970
#
_cell.length_a   1.000
_cell.length_b   1.000
_cell.length_c   1.000
_cell.angle_alpha   90.00
_cell.angle_beta   90.00
_cell.angle_gamma   90.00
#
_symmetry.space_group_name_H-M   'P 1'
#
loop_
_entity.id
_entity.type
_entity.pdbx_description
1 polymer ?
#
loop_
_entity_poly.entity_id
_entity_poly.type
_entity_poly.pdbx_seq_one_letter_code
_entity_poly.pdbx_strand_id
1 'polypeptide(L)'
;MVTPHHACRRLPAKRRLFAPIGLISCLALLASCGTLARTPYTAAEAARPEVLDVAALRYFADDPIQSLDALRPRATVNGEITYLALSGGGADGAFGAGFLAGLSDAGKRPEFSAVSGVSTGALIAPFAFLGPQYDQKLKELYTSGIASSLAQGGGPLSILSTSGPFANHRLERLVDRYVDAQLLQAVAAENAKGRRLLVVTTNLDTQRTNIWDMGRIAQVGTPDALTLFRKVLTASASIPVVFPPVAIEVEAAGHHFEELHVDGGVTSPVLTLPETFLLRERRVPGSPINMYMLINNEVDRRFEVVQGDTKSLAVRSASTLVKVQTRSTIFDSYHLTRRNNFKFNLAYVGSDFREQATQDFSTSFMRALYRYGYEKGRSPSAWVHQPPPEALH
;
A
#
# COMPACT_ATOMS: atom_id res chain seq x y z
N MET A 1 25.29 -45.51 85.77
CA MET A 1 25.78 -45.45 84.38
C MET A 1 25.12 -44.23 83.72
N VAL A 2 25.98 -43.27 83.43
CA VAL A 2 25.60 -41.92 83.05
C VAL A 2 25.58 -41.82 81.55
N THR A 3 24.49 -41.34 80.93
CA THR A 3 24.45 -40.98 79.52
C THR A 3 24.44 -39.45 79.40
N PRO A 4 25.29 -38.85 78.52
CA PRO A 4 25.27 -37.40 78.36
C PRO A 4 24.31 -36.90 77.29
N HIS A 5 23.63 -35.80 77.61
CA HIS A 5 22.81 -35.00 76.73
C HIS A 5 23.66 -34.24 75.76
N HIS A 6 23.40 -34.40 74.42
CA HIS A 6 23.92 -33.52 73.41
C HIS A 6 22.87 -32.40 73.12
N ALA A 7 23.26 -31.17 73.48
CA ALA A 7 22.44 -29.95 73.10
C ALA A 7 22.71 -29.57 71.67
N CYS A 8 21.66 -29.57 70.87
CA CYS A 8 21.65 -29.12 69.50
C CYS A 8 21.48 -27.58 69.46
N ARG A 9 22.53 -26.84 69.11
CA ARG A 9 22.47 -25.38 68.89
C ARG A 9 21.86 -25.10 67.57
N ARG A 10 20.68 -24.43 67.51
CA ARG A 10 20.05 -23.85 66.34
C ARG A 10 20.78 -22.58 65.94
N LEU A 11 21.29 -22.53 64.68
CA LEU A 11 21.82 -21.34 64.03
C LEU A 11 20.65 -20.49 63.48
N PRO A 12 20.73 -19.14 63.54
CA PRO A 12 19.67 -18.28 63.02
C PRO A 12 19.66 -18.24 61.49
N ALA A 13 18.52 -18.48 60.87
CA ALA A 13 18.28 -18.36 59.43
C ALA A 13 18.39 -16.91 59.01
N LYS A 14 19.43 -16.56 58.25
CA LYS A 14 19.50 -15.25 57.53
C LYS A 14 18.44 -15.23 56.44
N ARG A 15 17.33 -14.49 56.63
CA ARG A 15 16.35 -14.13 55.58
C ARG A 15 17.08 -13.31 54.55
N ARG A 16 17.26 -13.86 53.32
CA ARG A 16 17.75 -13.12 52.17
C ARG A 16 16.62 -12.25 51.64
N LEU A 17 16.74 -10.92 51.79
CA LEU A 17 15.84 -9.87 51.27
C LEU A 17 16.29 -9.53 49.83
N PHE A 18 16.16 -10.48 48.88
CA PHE A 18 16.56 -10.23 47.46
C PHE A 18 15.45 -10.48 46.44
N ALA A 19 14.17 -10.50 46.86
CA ALA A 19 13.09 -10.86 45.92
C ALA A 19 12.24 -9.71 45.31
N PRO A 20 12.28 -8.42 45.71
CA PRO A 20 11.44 -7.43 45.03
C PRO A 20 12.08 -6.64 43.89
N ILE A 21 13.44 -6.58 43.84
CA ILE A 21 14.14 -5.73 42.85
C ILE A 21 14.05 -6.31 41.43
N GLY A 22 14.11 -7.64 41.29
CA GLY A 22 13.98 -8.29 39.97
C GLY A 22 12.60 -8.16 39.33
N LEU A 23 11.53 -8.15 40.12
CA LEU A 23 10.13 -8.02 39.60
C LEU A 23 9.82 -6.63 39.15
N ILE A 24 10.34 -5.58 39.81
CA ILE A 24 10.18 -4.19 39.44
C ILE A 24 10.94 -3.87 38.14
N SER A 25 12.14 -4.43 37.96
CA SER A 25 12.91 -4.26 36.70
C SER A 25 12.21 -4.95 35.49
N CYS A 26 11.57 -6.11 35.67
CA CYS A 26 10.79 -6.74 34.61
C CYS A 26 9.51 -5.97 34.25
N LEU A 27 8.82 -5.39 35.23
CA LEU A 27 7.65 -4.54 34.95
C LEU A 27 8.04 -3.21 34.27
N ALA A 28 9.19 -2.64 34.59
CA ALA A 28 9.68 -1.42 33.93
C ALA A 28 10.12 -1.69 32.46
N LEU A 29 10.59 -2.90 32.15
CA LEU A 29 10.91 -3.30 30.76
C LEU A 29 9.66 -3.57 29.92
N LEU A 30 8.54 -3.96 30.52
CA LEU A 30 7.26 -4.13 29.83
C LEU A 30 6.53 -2.80 29.56
N ALA A 31 6.84 -1.73 30.30
CA ALA A 31 6.30 -0.39 30.07
C ALA A 31 7.01 0.38 28.95
N SER A 32 8.11 -0.16 28.40
CA SER A 32 8.86 0.44 27.29
C SER A 32 8.34 0.02 25.91
N CYS A 33 7.08 -0.42 25.77
CA CYS A 33 6.39 -0.37 24.48
C CYS A 33 6.22 1.11 24.13
N GLY A 34 7.15 1.63 23.31
CA GLY A 34 7.17 3.04 22.93
C GLY A 34 5.86 3.45 22.31
N THR A 35 5.03 4.13 23.09
CA THR A 35 3.88 4.84 22.56
C THR A 35 4.39 6.01 21.74
N LEU A 36 4.01 6.08 20.47
CA LEU A 36 4.22 7.30 19.68
C LEU A 36 3.49 8.43 20.41
N ALA A 37 4.25 9.38 20.99
CA ALA A 37 3.66 10.58 21.56
C ALA A 37 3.15 11.45 20.39
N ARG A 38 1.83 11.62 20.28
CA ARG A 38 1.18 12.46 19.27
C ARG A 38 0.37 13.54 19.93
N THR A 39 0.22 14.68 19.25
CA THR A 39 -0.71 15.73 19.65
C THR A 39 -2.13 15.18 19.59
N PRO A 40 -2.90 15.20 20.69
CA PRO A 40 -4.31 14.76 20.68
C PRO A 40 -5.14 15.68 19.80
N TYR A 41 -6.09 15.09 19.06
CA TYR A 41 -7.03 15.82 18.23
C TYR A 41 -8.41 15.18 18.26
N THR A 42 -9.42 15.90 17.76
CA THR A 42 -10.82 15.50 17.82
C THR A 42 -11.33 14.96 16.49
N ALA A 43 -12.46 14.24 16.52
CA ALA A 43 -13.13 13.78 15.30
C ALA A 43 -13.58 14.94 14.38
N ALA A 44 -13.87 16.11 14.93
CA ALA A 44 -14.22 17.31 14.15
C ALA A 44 -13.01 17.84 13.36
N GLU A 45 -11.83 17.88 13.99
CA GLU A 45 -10.57 18.25 13.33
C GLU A 45 -10.18 17.21 12.26
N ALA A 46 -10.37 15.91 12.55
CA ALA A 46 -10.12 14.82 11.60
C ALA A 46 -11.03 14.85 10.37
N ALA A 47 -12.17 15.53 10.42
CA ALA A 47 -13.14 15.53 9.33
C ALA A 47 -12.66 16.31 8.09
N ARG A 48 -11.89 17.39 8.27
CA ARG A 48 -11.45 18.27 7.17
C ARG A 48 -10.09 18.90 7.43
N PRO A 49 -9.04 18.14 7.72
CA PRO A 49 -7.73 18.72 7.91
C PRO A 49 -7.09 19.06 6.56
N GLU A 50 -6.31 20.13 6.56
CA GLU A 50 -5.50 20.56 5.43
C GLU A 50 -4.07 20.01 5.55
N VAL A 51 -3.37 19.95 4.44
CA VAL A 51 -1.98 19.50 4.35
C VAL A 51 -1.21 20.55 3.56
N LEU A 52 -0.05 21.00 4.09
CA LEU A 52 0.76 22.06 3.50
C LEU A 52 -0.02 23.38 3.28
N ASP A 53 -1.01 23.68 4.11
CA ASP A 53 -1.91 24.84 3.97
C ASP A 53 -2.60 24.94 2.58
N VAL A 54 -2.75 23.79 1.93
CA VAL A 54 -3.35 23.67 0.61
C VAL A 54 -4.60 22.80 0.67
N ALA A 55 -5.73 23.40 0.32
CA ALA A 55 -6.99 22.69 0.26
C ALA A 55 -7.00 21.61 -0.85
N ALA A 56 -7.70 20.51 -0.58
CA ALA A 56 -8.01 19.50 -1.58
C ALA A 56 -6.79 18.78 -2.20
N LEU A 57 -5.73 18.54 -1.41
CA LEU A 57 -4.65 17.62 -1.77
C LEU A 57 -5.05 16.16 -1.56
N ARG A 58 -6.07 15.92 -0.74
CA ARG A 58 -6.61 14.60 -0.43
C ARG A 58 -8.12 14.63 -0.27
N TYR A 59 -8.74 13.45 -0.37
CA TYR A 59 -10.17 13.21 -0.22
C TYR A 59 -10.37 11.89 0.52
N PHE A 60 -11.50 11.74 1.19
CA PHE A 60 -11.93 10.43 1.67
C PHE A 60 -12.76 9.73 0.59
N ALA A 61 -12.62 8.40 0.47
CA ALA A 61 -13.34 7.63 -0.56
C ALA A 61 -14.87 7.69 -0.39
N ASP A 62 -15.34 7.96 0.82
CA ASP A 62 -16.76 8.13 1.21
C ASP A 62 -17.21 9.60 1.25
N ASP A 63 -16.39 10.53 0.76
CA ASP A 63 -16.79 11.93 0.62
C ASP A 63 -17.95 12.10 -0.39
N PRO A 64 -18.74 13.16 -0.26
CA PRO A 64 -19.79 13.47 -1.25
C PRO A 64 -19.23 13.53 -2.67
N ILE A 65 -20.01 13.02 -3.63
CA ILE A 65 -19.62 12.96 -5.05
C ILE A 65 -19.14 14.31 -5.60
N GLN A 66 -19.73 15.41 -5.15
CA GLN A 66 -19.37 16.76 -5.58
C GLN A 66 -17.91 17.08 -5.24
N SER A 67 -17.43 16.62 -4.07
CA SER A 67 -16.04 16.77 -3.67
C SER A 67 -15.12 15.86 -4.51
N LEU A 68 -15.53 14.62 -4.74
CA LEU A 68 -14.78 13.63 -5.49
C LEU A 68 -14.71 13.90 -7.00
N ASP A 69 -15.60 14.76 -7.54
CA ASP A 69 -15.56 15.17 -8.95
C ASP A 69 -14.28 15.93 -9.31
N ALA A 70 -13.62 16.54 -8.30
CA ALA A 70 -12.30 17.16 -8.47
C ALA A 70 -11.18 16.15 -8.84
N LEU A 71 -11.33 14.88 -8.48
CA LEU A 71 -10.40 13.80 -8.84
C LEU A 71 -10.59 13.31 -10.29
N ARG A 72 -11.64 13.74 -10.94
CA ARG A 72 -11.92 13.34 -12.32
C ARG A 72 -10.88 13.91 -13.27
N PRO A 73 -10.26 13.11 -14.16
CA PRO A 73 -9.37 13.63 -15.17
C PRO A 73 -10.17 14.48 -16.18
N ARG A 74 -9.58 15.59 -16.60
CA ARG A 74 -10.10 16.41 -17.69
C ARG A 74 -9.52 15.99 -19.04
N ALA A 75 -8.34 15.36 -19.01
CA ALA A 75 -7.72 14.77 -20.19
C ALA A 75 -8.48 13.51 -20.62
N THR A 76 -8.67 13.36 -21.90
CA THR A 76 -9.24 12.16 -22.53
C THR A 76 -8.34 11.68 -23.65
N VAL A 77 -8.38 10.39 -23.93
CA VAL A 77 -7.72 9.77 -25.07
C VAL A 77 -8.83 9.29 -26.03
N ASN A 78 -8.86 9.84 -27.25
CA ASN A 78 -9.93 9.57 -28.20
C ASN A 78 -11.37 9.79 -27.65
N GLY A 79 -11.55 10.79 -26.79
CA GLY A 79 -12.85 11.11 -26.18
C GLY A 79 -13.24 10.23 -24.98
N GLU A 80 -12.41 9.26 -24.60
CA GLU A 80 -12.62 8.38 -23.44
C GLU A 80 -11.63 8.72 -22.31
N ILE A 81 -12.07 8.53 -21.07
CA ILE A 81 -11.18 8.52 -19.90
C ILE A 81 -10.51 7.15 -19.84
N THR A 82 -9.22 7.10 -20.09
CA THR A 82 -8.41 5.89 -19.96
C THR A 82 -7.86 5.79 -18.54
N TYR A 83 -8.42 4.90 -17.73
CA TYR A 83 -8.11 4.80 -16.30
C TYR A 83 -7.40 3.50 -15.95
N LEU A 84 -6.21 3.59 -15.36
CA LEU A 84 -5.43 2.46 -14.86
C LEU A 84 -5.51 2.38 -13.34
N ALA A 85 -6.05 1.28 -12.82
CA ALA A 85 -6.07 0.94 -11.40
C ALA A 85 -5.02 -0.15 -11.09
N LEU A 86 -4.04 0.18 -10.27
CA LEU A 86 -2.95 -0.70 -9.85
C LEU A 86 -3.18 -1.20 -8.42
N SER A 87 -3.32 -2.51 -8.24
CA SER A 87 -3.51 -3.10 -6.92
C SER A 87 -2.25 -3.14 -6.08
N GLY A 88 -2.41 -3.34 -4.79
CA GLY A 88 -1.36 -3.81 -3.91
C GLY A 88 -0.84 -5.20 -4.30
N GLY A 89 0.20 -5.68 -3.57
CA GLY A 89 0.79 -6.99 -3.84
C GLY A 89 2.22 -7.18 -3.31
N GLY A 90 2.82 -6.21 -2.64
CA GLY A 90 4.19 -6.32 -2.13
C GLY A 90 5.18 -6.67 -3.24
N ALA A 91 5.90 -7.79 -3.09
CA ALA A 91 6.86 -8.28 -4.09
C ALA A 91 6.22 -8.60 -5.45
N ASP A 92 4.93 -8.93 -5.45
CA ASP A 92 4.21 -9.29 -6.67
C ASP A 92 3.99 -8.10 -7.62
N GLY A 93 4.29 -6.87 -7.19
CA GLY A 93 4.40 -5.69 -8.05
C GLY A 93 5.38 -5.86 -9.23
N ALA A 94 6.28 -6.82 -9.13
CA ALA A 94 7.14 -7.24 -10.24
C ALA A 94 6.34 -7.65 -11.48
N PHE A 95 5.15 -8.27 -11.29
CA PHE A 95 4.22 -8.59 -12.37
C PHE A 95 3.78 -7.33 -13.12
N GLY A 96 3.25 -6.34 -12.39
CA GLY A 96 2.75 -5.10 -12.97
C GLY A 96 3.84 -4.30 -13.68
N ALA A 97 5.04 -4.23 -13.09
CA ALA A 97 6.19 -3.60 -13.70
C ALA A 97 6.57 -4.28 -15.03
N GLY A 98 6.65 -5.62 -15.04
CA GLY A 98 6.91 -6.40 -16.23
C GLY A 98 5.81 -6.25 -17.28
N PHE A 99 4.55 -6.32 -16.86
CA PHE A 99 3.40 -6.23 -17.75
C PHE A 99 3.34 -4.88 -18.48
N LEU A 100 3.56 -3.76 -17.76
CA LEU A 100 3.63 -2.42 -18.37
C LEU A 100 4.78 -2.30 -19.36
N ALA A 101 5.97 -2.81 -19.02
CA ALA A 101 7.12 -2.83 -19.92
C ALA A 101 6.86 -3.69 -21.17
N GLY A 102 6.20 -4.85 -21.01
CA GLY A 102 5.81 -5.70 -22.14
C GLY A 102 4.79 -5.04 -23.07
N LEU A 103 3.82 -4.31 -22.52
CA LEU A 103 2.89 -3.49 -23.31
C LEU A 103 3.61 -2.41 -24.10
N SER A 104 4.58 -1.73 -23.47
CA SER A 104 5.38 -0.69 -24.12
C SER A 104 6.18 -1.24 -25.28
N ASP A 105 6.90 -2.33 -25.06
CA ASP A 105 7.71 -2.98 -26.08
C ASP A 105 6.89 -3.46 -27.28
N ALA A 106 5.65 -3.92 -27.03
CA ALA A 106 4.70 -4.30 -28.07
C ALA A 106 3.98 -3.12 -28.74
N GLY A 107 4.24 -1.87 -28.32
CA GLY A 107 3.53 -0.70 -28.82
C GLY A 107 2.04 -0.65 -28.47
N LYS A 108 1.62 -1.38 -27.40
CA LYS A 108 0.21 -1.55 -27.01
C LYS A 108 -0.15 -0.83 -25.72
N ARG A 109 0.81 -0.16 -25.06
CA ARG A 109 0.56 0.55 -23.81
C ARG A 109 -0.30 1.79 -24.07
N PRO A 110 -1.51 1.88 -23.49
CA PRO A 110 -2.32 3.08 -23.60
C PRO A 110 -1.66 4.26 -22.89
N GLU A 111 -1.92 5.47 -23.35
CA GLU A 111 -1.76 6.65 -22.54
C GLU A 111 -2.93 6.71 -21.54
N PHE A 112 -2.62 6.91 -20.25
CA PHE A 112 -3.65 6.90 -19.20
C PHE A 112 -4.03 8.33 -18.80
N SER A 113 -5.32 8.66 -18.89
CA SER A 113 -5.88 9.92 -18.38
C SER A 113 -5.79 9.99 -16.85
N ALA A 114 -5.94 8.84 -16.19
CA ALA A 114 -5.77 8.70 -14.76
C ALA A 114 -5.08 7.39 -14.40
N VAL A 115 -4.27 7.42 -13.34
CA VAL A 115 -3.66 6.26 -12.73
C VAL A 115 -3.90 6.31 -11.23
N SER A 116 -4.39 5.22 -10.65
CA SER A 116 -4.41 5.04 -9.20
C SER A 116 -3.50 3.91 -8.78
N GLY A 117 -2.92 4.03 -7.60
CA GLY A 117 -2.07 2.98 -7.03
C GLY A 117 -2.29 2.77 -5.54
N VAL A 118 -2.17 1.50 -5.13
CA VAL A 118 -2.26 1.06 -3.75
C VAL A 118 -1.03 0.21 -3.43
N SER A 119 -0.35 0.44 -2.30
CA SER A 119 0.79 -0.37 -1.89
C SER A 119 1.90 -0.41 -2.95
N THR A 120 2.33 -1.59 -3.39
CA THR A 120 3.26 -1.73 -4.51
C THR A 120 2.74 -1.07 -5.79
N GLY A 121 1.41 -1.05 -6.00
CA GLY A 121 0.78 -0.30 -7.09
C GLY A 121 1.01 1.21 -6.98
N ALA A 122 1.08 1.76 -5.77
CA ALA A 122 1.43 3.16 -5.55
C ALA A 122 2.89 3.45 -5.93
N LEU A 123 3.80 2.51 -5.69
CA LEU A 123 5.20 2.63 -6.12
C LEU A 123 5.35 2.57 -7.65
N ILE A 124 4.49 1.83 -8.34
CA ILE A 124 4.44 1.73 -9.80
C ILE A 124 3.74 2.95 -10.44
N ALA A 125 2.73 3.50 -9.77
CA ALA A 125 1.80 4.48 -10.34
C ALA A 125 2.46 5.74 -10.94
N PRO A 126 3.46 6.40 -10.33
CA PRO A 126 4.12 7.55 -10.93
C PRO A 126 4.78 7.22 -12.27
N PHE A 127 5.43 6.07 -12.38
CA PHE A 127 6.10 5.62 -13.60
C PHE A 127 5.10 5.18 -14.66
N ALA A 128 4.01 4.50 -14.25
CA ALA A 128 2.92 4.16 -15.14
C ALA A 128 2.24 5.41 -15.73
N PHE A 129 2.06 6.43 -14.92
CA PHE A 129 1.49 7.71 -15.28
C PHE A 129 2.37 8.51 -16.25
N LEU A 130 3.67 8.53 -16.02
CA LEU A 130 4.62 9.27 -16.85
C LEU A 130 4.92 8.57 -18.18
N GLY A 131 4.78 7.25 -18.27
CA GLY A 131 4.87 6.53 -19.54
C GLY A 131 6.13 5.69 -19.75
N PRO A 132 6.32 5.15 -20.98
CA PRO A 132 7.33 4.14 -21.29
C PRO A 132 8.78 4.52 -20.99
N GLN A 133 9.12 5.79 -21.02
CA GLN A 133 10.47 6.28 -20.72
C GLN A 133 10.94 5.96 -19.29
N TYR A 134 10.01 5.55 -18.40
CA TYR A 134 10.30 5.14 -17.03
C TYR A 134 10.33 3.62 -16.82
N ASP A 135 10.11 2.82 -17.86
CA ASP A 135 10.04 1.36 -17.73
C ASP A 135 11.37 0.75 -17.24
N GLN A 136 12.51 1.35 -17.61
CA GLN A 136 13.80 0.90 -17.10
C GLN A 136 13.95 1.14 -15.59
N LYS A 137 13.43 2.24 -15.05
CA LYS A 137 13.38 2.48 -13.59
C LYS A 137 12.49 1.46 -12.88
N LEU A 138 11.33 1.13 -13.47
CA LEU A 138 10.44 0.06 -12.96
C LEU A 138 11.13 -1.30 -12.96
N LYS A 139 11.81 -1.66 -14.03
CA LYS A 139 12.58 -2.90 -14.12
C LYS A 139 13.65 -2.96 -13.03
N GLU A 140 14.42 -1.89 -12.86
CA GLU A 140 15.46 -1.80 -11.83
C GLU A 140 14.87 -1.98 -10.43
N LEU A 141 13.76 -1.31 -10.11
CA LEU A 141 13.10 -1.37 -8.81
C LEU A 141 12.80 -2.82 -8.39
N TYR A 142 12.30 -3.66 -9.30
CA TYR A 142 11.86 -5.02 -8.98
C TYR A 142 12.88 -6.11 -9.29
N THR A 143 13.90 -5.86 -10.13
CA THR A 143 14.81 -6.93 -10.60
C THR A 143 16.26 -6.79 -10.17
N SER A 144 16.68 -5.61 -9.68
CA SER A 144 18.07 -5.36 -9.27
C SER A 144 18.47 -5.99 -7.94
N GLY A 145 17.50 -6.35 -7.10
CA GLY A 145 17.72 -6.80 -5.74
C GLY A 145 17.57 -5.68 -4.69
N ILE A 146 17.34 -4.43 -5.11
CA ILE A 146 17.15 -3.31 -4.18
C ILE A 146 15.92 -3.55 -3.29
N ALA A 147 14.80 -4.02 -3.86
CA ALA A 147 13.59 -4.33 -3.11
C ALA A 147 13.79 -5.50 -2.12
N SER A 148 14.74 -6.41 -2.37
CA SER A 148 15.03 -7.50 -1.43
C SER A 148 15.61 -7.02 -0.10
N SER A 149 16.18 -5.81 -0.07
CA SER A 149 16.65 -5.20 1.18
C SER A 149 15.51 -4.89 2.16
N LEU A 150 14.26 -4.83 1.70
CA LEU A 150 13.09 -4.63 2.55
C LEU A 150 12.84 -5.84 3.48
N ALA A 151 13.17 -7.05 3.03
CA ALA A 151 13.03 -8.29 3.80
C ALA A 151 14.23 -8.58 4.74
N GLN A 152 15.39 -7.98 4.50
CA GLN A 152 16.60 -8.26 5.27
C GLN A 152 16.54 -7.59 6.65
N GLY A 153 16.43 -8.37 7.72
CA GLY A 153 16.45 -7.89 9.10
C GLY A 153 15.47 -8.56 10.05
N GLY A 154 14.80 -9.62 9.61
CA GLY A 154 13.80 -10.35 10.38
C GLY A 154 14.36 -11.55 11.15
N GLY A 155 15.13 -11.33 12.23
CA GLY A 155 15.33 -12.37 13.26
C GLY A 155 14.17 -12.34 14.28
N PRO A 156 13.97 -13.39 15.11
CA PRO A 156 12.87 -13.44 16.08
C PRO A 156 12.84 -12.26 17.09
N LEU A 157 13.97 -11.58 17.30
CA LEU A 157 14.04 -10.35 18.08
C LEU A 157 13.70 -9.08 17.26
N SER A 158 13.66 -9.15 15.94
CA SER A 158 13.36 -7.98 15.09
C SER A 158 11.90 -7.57 15.16
N ILE A 159 11.00 -8.46 15.59
CA ILE A 159 9.58 -8.12 15.81
C ILE A 159 9.44 -7.09 16.94
N LEU A 160 10.31 -7.18 17.97
CA LEU A 160 10.40 -6.16 19.03
C LEU A 160 11.17 -4.91 18.59
N SER A 161 12.03 -5.01 17.57
CA SER A 161 12.81 -3.89 17.01
C SER A 161 12.19 -3.32 15.73
N THR A 162 11.27 -4.01 15.05
CA THR A 162 10.53 -3.51 13.87
C THR A 162 9.43 -2.54 14.25
N SER A 163 9.04 -2.46 15.51
CA SER A 163 8.19 -1.38 16.05
C SER A 163 8.97 -0.09 16.34
N GLY A 164 10.27 -0.04 16.03
CA GLY A 164 11.11 1.12 16.23
C GLY A 164 11.24 2.01 14.99
N PRO A 165 11.74 3.24 15.14
CA PRO A 165 11.90 4.22 14.06
C PRO A 165 12.82 3.76 12.91
N PHE A 166 13.50 2.61 13.06
CA PHE A 166 14.47 2.09 12.09
C PHE A 166 13.86 1.22 10.95
N ALA A 167 12.65 0.71 11.09
CA ALA A 167 12.06 -0.18 10.08
C ALA A 167 11.56 0.60 8.85
N ASN A 168 11.06 1.83 9.02
CA ASN A 168 10.64 2.69 7.92
C ASN A 168 11.79 3.16 7.04
N HIS A 169 12.98 3.35 7.60
CA HIS A 169 14.10 3.90 6.82
C HIS A 169 14.49 3.07 5.58
N ARG A 170 14.11 1.82 5.47
CA ARG A 170 14.38 1.02 4.27
C ARG A 170 13.41 1.33 3.15
N LEU A 171 12.11 1.37 3.48
CA LEU A 171 11.08 1.72 2.52
C LEU A 171 11.20 3.20 2.11
N GLU A 172 11.44 4.09 3.06
CA GLU A 172 11.74 5.52 2.81
C GLU A 172 12.92 5.69 1.87
N ARG A 173 14.08 5.04 2.15
CA ARG A 173 15.25 5.10 1.25
C ARG A 173 14.97 4.54 -0.13
N LEU A 174 14.11 3.51 -0.24
CA LEU A 174 13.69 3.01 -1.53
C LEU A 174 12.90 4.07 -2.29
N VAL A 175 11.93 4.71 -1.65
CA VAL A 175 11.13 5.79 -2.24
C VAL A 175 12.01 6.99 -2.60
N ASP A 176 12.88 7.44 -1.69
CA ASP A 176 13.79 8.57 -1.91
C ASP A 176 14.71 8.38 -3.11
N ARG A 177 15.16 7.15 -3.33
CA ARG A 177 16.03 6.82 -4.46
C ARG A 177 15.36 7.00 -5.81
N TYR A 178 14.06 6.72 -5.91
CA TYR A 178 13.34 6.71 -7.19
C TYR A 178 12.44 7.93 -7.40
N VAL A 179 12.15 8.67 -6.34
CA VAL A 179 11.26 9.85 -6.34
C VAL A 179 12.09 11.09 -6.06
N ASP A 180 12.54 11.74 -7.09
CA ASP A 180 13.32 12.97 -7.06
C ASP A 180 12.49 14.20 -7.51
N ALA A 181 13.07 15.39 -7.40
CA ALA A 181 12.42 16.62 -7.82
C ALA A 181 12.08 16.63 -9.33
N GLN A 182 12.86 15.94 -10.17
CA GLN A 182 12.61 15.84 -11.60
C GLN A 182 11.36 15.02 -11.89
N LEU A 183 11.16 13.90 -11.16
CA LEU A 183 9.95 13.10 -11.26
C LEU A 183 8.73 13.91 -10.80
N LEU A 184 8.87 14.67 -9.69
CA LEU A 184 7.81 15.52 -9.17
C LEU A 184 7.39 16.57 -10.22
N GLN A 185 8.34 17.26 -10.84
CA GLN A 185 8.08 18.23 -11.92
C GLN A 185 7.38 17.59 -13.12
N ALA A 186 7.81 16.38 -13.52
CA ALA A 186 7.16 15.65 -14.61
C ALA A 186 5.71 15.30 -14.28
N VAL A 187 5.42 14.85 -13.04
CA VAL A 187 4.04 14.59 -12.58
C VAL A 187 3.21 15.87 -12.57
N ALA A 188 3.76 16.99 -12.10
CA ALA A 188 3.09 18.30 -12.10
C ALA A 188 2.72 18.75 -13.53
N ALA A 189 3.63 18.56 -14.48
CA ALA A 189 3.42 18.91 -15.88
C ALA A 189 2.28 18.08 -16.52
N GLU A 190 2.22 16.79 -16.23
CA GLU A 190 1.12 15.93 -16.71
C GLU A 190 -0.22 16.25 -16.04
N ASN A 191 -0.19 16.59 -14.75
CA ASN A 191 -1.39 17.03 -14.04
C ASN A 191 -1.95 18.35 -14.61
N ALA A 192 -1.09 19.28 -15.02
CA ALA A 192 -1.47 20.53 -15.67
C ALA A 192 -2.21 20.30 -17.00
N LYS A 193 -1.94 19.20 -17.70
CA LYS A 193 -2.68 18.77 -18.91
C LYS A 193 -4.06 18.17 -18.59
N GLY A 194 -4.42 18.07 -17.31
CA GLY A 194 -5.71 17.54 -16.86
C GLY A 194 -5.70 16.03 -16.56
N ARG A 195 -4.53 15.39 -16.57
CA ARG A 195 -4.37 14.00 -16.13
C ARG A 195 -4.37 13.92 -14.60
N ARG A 196 -4.62 12.72 -14.03
CA ARG A 196 -4.66 12.51 -12.58
C ARG A 196 -3.79 11.33 -12.16
N LEU A 197 -2.99 11.55 -11.12
CA LEU A 197 -2.24 10.50 -10.41
C LEU A 197 -2.76 10.43 -8.98
N LEU A 198 -3.32 9.28 -8.60
CA LEU A 198 -3.96 9.07 -7.31
C LEU A 198 -3.23 7.97 -6.53
N VAL A 199 -3.05 8.17 -5.23
CA VAL A 199 -2.49 7.16 -4.33
C VAL A 199 -3.42 6.99 -3.14
N VAL A 200 -3.58 5.76 -2.67
CA VAL A 200 -4.46 5.41 -1.57
C VAL A 200 -3.66 5.08 -0.32
N THR A 201 -4.07 5.61 0.81
CA THR A 201 -3.61 5.21 2.14
C THR A 201 -4.81 4.97 3.06
N THR A 202 -4.61 4.19 4.12
CA THR A 202 -5.60 4.05 5.19
C THR A 202 -5.21 4.92 6.37
N ASN A 203 -6.09 5.83 6.79
CA ASN A 203 -5.95 6.57 8.04
C ASN A 203 -6.44 5.67 9.20
N LEU A 204 -5.54 5.30 10.11
CA LEU A 204 -5.86 4.40 11.22
C LEU A 204 -6.77 5.05 12.28
N ASP A 205 -6.64 6.37 12.47
CA ASP A 205 -7.40 7.08 13.50
C ASP A 205 -8.88 7.19 13.14
N THR A 206 -9.18 7.38 11.86
CA THR A 206 -10.55 7.51 11.34
C THR A 206 -11.08 6.24 10.70
N GLN A 207 -10.24 5.23 10.45
CA GLN A 207 -10.55 4.00 9.71
C GLN A 207 -11.07 4.28 8.29
N ARG A 208 -10.67 5.41 7.69
CA ARG A 208 -11.14 5.83 6.37
C ARG A 208 -10.07 5.66 5.30
N THR A 209 -10.51 5.39 4.09
CA THR A 209 -9.67 5.39 2.89
C THR A 209 -9.39 6.82 2.46
N ASN A 210 -8.09 7.20 2.41
CA ASN A 210 -7.65 8.47 1.88
C ASN A 210 -7.18 8.32 0.44
N ILE A 211 -7.68 9.17 -0.45
CA ILE A 211 -7.27 9.30 -1.84
C ILE A 211 -6.46 10.58 -1.98
N TRP A 212 -5.18 10.46 -2.27
CA TRP A 212 -4.26 11.57 -2.45
C TRP A 212 -4.17 11.96 -3.93
N ASP A 213 -4.40 13.24 -4.26
CA ASP A 213 -4.11 13.79 -5.59
C ASP A 213 -2.62 14.14 -5.68
N MET A 214 -1.82 13.16 -6.09
CA MET A 214 -0.37 13.28 -6.20
C MET A 214 0.05 14.33 -7.23
N GLY A 215 -0.79 14.52 -8.25
CA GLY A 215 -0.57 15.56 -9.25
C GLY A 215 -0.70 16.96 -8.66
N ARG A 216 -1.68 17.18 -7.80
CA ARG A 216 -1.82 18.47 -7.08
C ARG A 216 -0.71 18.68 -6.06
N ILE A 217 -0.31 17.64 -5.32
CA ILE A 217 0.86 17.73 -4.43
C ILE A 217 2.09 18.15 -5.24
N ALA A 218 2.32 17.52 -6.40
CA ALA A 218 3.44 17.86 -7.26
C ALA A 218 3.41 19.31 -7.78
N GLN A 219 2.22 19.85 -8.05
CA GLN A 219 2.04 21.24 -8.51
C GLN A 219 2.36 22.29 -7.43
N VAL A 220 2.35 21.95 -6.14
CA VAL A 220 2.82 22.86 -5.08
C VAL A 220 4.27 23.23 -5.28
N GLY A 221 5.12 22.30 -5.76
CA GLY A 221 6.47 22.55 -6.25
C GLY A 221 7.51 22.90 -5.18
N THR A 222 7.19 22.75 -3.89
CA THR A 222 8.09 23.05 -2.76
C THR A 222 8.86 21.80 -2.31
N PRO A 223 9.97 21.94 -1.55
CA PRO A 223 10.63 20.80 -0.90
C PRO A 223 9.70 20.00 0.01
N ASP A 224 8.77 20.66 0.70
CA ASP A 224 7.79 20.01 1.57
C ASP A 224 6.77 19.20 0.77
N ALA A 225 6.40 19.66 -0.43
CA ALA A 225 5.57 18.88 -1.34
C ALA A 225 6.28 17.59 -1.81
N LEU A 226 7.59 17.64 -2.07
CA LEU A 226 8.38 16.44 -2.37
C LEU A 226 8.42 15.48 -1.18
N THR A 227 8.60 16.01 0.03
CA THR A 227 8.58 15.26 1.27
C THR A 227 7.22 14.60 1.49
N LEU A 228 6.12 15.33 1.30
CA LEU A 228 4.76 14.80 1.40
C LEU A 228 4.51 13.72 0.34
N PHE A 229 4.90 13.96 -0.90
CA PHE A 229 4.75 12.99 -2.01
C PHE A 229 5.42 11.66 -1.66
N ARG A 230 6.64 11.70 -1.11
CA ARG A 230 7.39 10.52 -0.64
C ARG A 230 6.72 9.87 0.57
N LYS A 231 6.28 10.66 1.58
CA LYS A 231 5.56 10.15 2.76
C LYS A 231 4.28 9.40 2.37
N VAL A 232 3.51 9.92 1.39
CA VAL A 232 2.28 9.28 0.91
C VAL A 232 2.58 7.94 0.22
N LEU A 233 3.60 7.86 -0.63
CA LEU A 233 4.03 6.61 -1.27
C LEU A 233 4.50 5.59 -0.23
N THR A 234 5.29 6.02 0.73
CA THR A 234 5.77 5.19 1.85
C THR A 234 4.60 4.68 2.68
N ALA A 235 3.66 5.56 3.06
CA ALA A 235 2.47 5.20 3.82
C ALA A 235 1.62 4.17 3.08
N SER A 236 1.40 4.39 1.78
CA SER A 236 0.63 3.47 0.94
C SER A 236 1.25 2.07 0.85
N ALA A 237 2.57 1.95 1.00
CA ALA A 237 3.30 0.67 0.98
C ALA A 237 3.68 0.16 2.39
N SER A 238 3.23 0.84 3.46
CA SER A 238 3.49 0.46 4.85
C SER A 238 2.49 -0.61 5.33
N ILE A 239 2.75 -1.86 4.93
CA ILE A 239 1.94 -3.03 5.32
C ILE A 239 1.96 -3.18 6.85
N PRO A 240 0.80 -3.19 7.54
CA PRO A 240 0.74 -3.40 8.98
C PRO A 240 1.45 -4.68 9.42
N VAL A 241 2.06 -4.67 10.61
CA VAL A 241 2.90 -5.76 11.16
C VAL A 241 4.27 -5.90 10.47
N VAL A 242 4.39 -5.50 9.19
CA VAL A 242 5.67 -5.55 8.43
C VAL A 242 6.42 -4.23 8.54
N PHE A 243 5.71 -3.11 8.37
CA PHE A 243 6.24 -1.75 8.46
C PHE A 243 5.45 -0.93 9.48
N PRO A 244 6.10 0.01 10.19
CA PRO A 244 5.40 0.94 11.07
C PRO A 244 4.52 1.91 10.26
N PRO A 245 3.47 2.49 10.88
CA PRO A 245 2.67 3.52 10.27
C PRO A 245 3.51 4.78 10.00
N VAL A 246 3.10 5.55 9.00
CA VAL A 246 3.71 6.85 8.66
C VAL A 246 2.88 7.97 9.25
N ALA A 247 3.52 8.85 10.00
CA ALA A 247 2.92 10.07 10.52
C ALA A 247 2.90 11.15 9.44
N ILE A 248 1.71 11.65 9.12
CA ILE A 248 1.49 12.76 8.18
C ILE A 248 0.97 13.96 8.97
N GLU A 249 1.72 15.06 8.92
CA GLU A 249 1.36 16.32 9.56
C GLU A 249 0.19 16.97 8.82
N VAL A 250 -0.79 17.42 9.59
CA VAL A 250 -2.00 18.08 9.10
C VAL A 250 -2.39 19.23 10.04
N GLU A 251 -3.20 20.16 9.53
CA GLU A 251 -3.74 21.25 10.28
C GLU A 251 -5.27 21.31 10.19
N ALA A 252 -5.92 21.65 11.27
CA ALA A 252 -7.34 21.98 11.29
C ALA A 252 -7.59 23.14 12.25
N ALA A 253 -8.16 24.22 11.74
CA ALA A 253 -8.52 25.41 12.53
C ALA A 253 -7.34 26.01 13.34
N GLY A 254 -6.13 25.98 12.79
CA GLY A 254 -4.91 26.49 13.45
C GLY A 254 -4.28 25.49 14.43
N HIS A 255 -4.80 24.27 14.51
CA HIS A 255 -4.25 23.20 15.35
C HIS A 255 -3.47 22.21 14.48
N HIS A 256 -2.16 22.05 14.73
CA HIS A 256 -1.28 21.10 14.05
C HIS A 256 -1.24 19.77 14.81
N PHE A 257 -1.43 18.68 14.08
CA PHE A 257 -1.37 17.32 14.62
C PHE A 257 -0.91 16.33 13.55
N GLU A 258 -0.66 15.10 13.97
CA GLU A 258 -0.23 14.02 13.08
C GLU A 258 -1.31 12.95 12.98
N GLU A 259 -1.63 12.55 11.76
CA GLU A 259 -2.44 11.36 11.48
C GLU A 259 -1.54 10.16 11.18
N LEU A 260 -1.96 8.96 11.60
CA LEU A 260 -1.25 7.72 11.29
C LEU A 260 -1.82 7.06 10.05
N HIS A 261 -0.98 6.96 9.02
CA HIS A 261 -1.32 6.31 7.77
C HIS A 261 -0.58 4.99 7.60
N VAL A 262 -1.28 4.00 7.04
CA VAL A 262 -0.74 2.69 6.66
C VAL A 262 -1.16 2.35 5.24
N ASP A 263 -0.75 1.15 4.79
CA ASP A 263 -1.06 0.61 3.47
C ASP A 263 -2.54 0.78 3.11
N GLY A 264 -2.77 1.31 1.91
CA GLY A 264 -4.12 1.51 1.39
C GLY A 264 -4.91 0.21 1.24
N GLY A 265 -4.22 -0.92 1.09
CA GLY A 265 -4.82 -2.25 0.97
C GLY A 265 -5.60 -2.71 2.22
N VAL A 266 -5.45 -2.02 3.35
CA VAL A 266 -6.24 -2.29 4.57
C VAL A 266 -7.72 -1.96 4.33
N THR A 267 -8.02 -0.87 3.62
CA THR A 267 -9.40 -0.43 3.33
C THR A 267 -9.78 -0.55 1.86
N SER A 268 -8.81 -0.46 0.94
CA SER A 268 -9.06 -0.52 -0.51
C SER A 268 -7.85 -1.10 -1.25
N PRO A 269 -7.81 -2.41 -1.52
CA PRO A 269 -6.65 -3.07 -2.16
C PRO A 269 -6.42 -2.65 -3.61
N VAL A 270 -7.42 -2.08 -4.26
CA VAL A 270 -7.36 -1.46 -5.59
C VAL A 270 -8.43 -0.39 -5.70
N LEU A 271 -8.06 0.82 -6.09
CA LEU A 271 -9.00 1.91 -6.29
C LEU A 271 -9.40 1.98 -7.75
N THR A 272 -10.66 1.65 -8.05
CA THR A 272 -11.25 1.82 -9.39
C THR A 272 -12.08 3.09 -9.46
N LEU A 273 -13.09 3.19 -8.62
CA LEU A 273 -13.91 4.40 -8.41
C LEU A 273 -14.25 4.48 -6.92
N PRO A 274 -14.36 5.70 -6.36
CA PRO A 274 -14.83 5.88 -4.99
C PRO A 274 -16.20 5.23 -4.75
N GLU A 275 -16.46 4.77 -3.52
CA GLU A 275 -17.67 4.04 -3.15
C GLU A 275 -18.96 4.76 -3.52
N THR A 276 -18.98 6.08 -3.36
CA THR A 276 -20.13 6.92 -3.70
C THR A 276 -20.52 6.86 -5.19
N PHE A 277 -19.58 6.52 -6.09
CA PHE A 277 -19.89 6.26 -7.49
C PHE A 277 -20.46 4.85 -7.71
N LEU A 278 -20.04 3.86 -6.92
CA LEU A 278 -20.54 2.50 -6.99
C LEU A 278 -22.01 2.41 -6.56
N LEU A 279 -22.43 3.21 -5.59
CA LEU A 279 -23.78 3.26 -5.05
C LEU A 279 -24.79 4.00 -5.94
N ARG A 280 -24.34 4.66 -7.01
CA ARG A 280 -25.25 5.38 -7.90
C ARG A 280 -26.12 4.43 -8.72
N GLU A 281 -27.42 4.61 -8.65
CA GLU A 281 -28.38 3.95 -9.54
C GLU A 281 -28.34 4.52 -10.98
N ARG A 282 -28.01 5.80 -11.13
CA ARG A 282 -27.93 6.48 -12.41
C ARG A 282 -26.54 6.33 -13.03
N ARG A 283 -26.49 6.38 -14.38
CA ARG A 283 -25.23 6.36 -15.12
C ARG A 283 -24.29 7.49 -14.66
N VAL A 284 -23.00 7.18 -14.60
CA VAL A 284 -21.96 8.18 -14.32
C VAL A 284 -21.94 9.19 -15.48
N PRO A 285 -22.18 10.48 -15.24
CA PRO A 285 -22.21 11.46 -16.32
C PRO A 285 -20.81 11.76 -16.85
N GLY A 286 -20.71 12.16 -18.10
CA GLY A 286 -19.50 12.64 -18.78
C GLY A 286 -18.89 11.63 -19.74
N SER A 287 -17.59 11.76 -20.05
CA SER A 287 -16.90 10.91 -21.02
C SER A 287 -16.92 9.44 -20.63
N PRO A 288 -17.07 8.52 -21.58
CA PRO A 288 -16.97 7.09 -21.32
C PRO A 288 -15.63 6.73 -20.68
N ILE A 289 -15.64 5.70 -19.83
CA ILE A 289 -14.42 5.22 -19.15
C ILE A 289 -13.97 3.93 -19.83
N ASN A 290 -12.68 3.88 -20.17
CA ASN A 290 -11.98 2.68 -20.55
C ASN A 290 -11.12 2.27 -19.34
N MET A 291 -11.63 1.33 -18.54
CA MET A 291 -11.03 0.92 -17.27
C MET A 291 -10.04 -0.20 -17.50
N TYR A 292 -8.85 -0.05 -16.96
CA TYR A 292 -7.79 -1.04 -16.92
C TYR A 292 -7.49 -1.37 -15.45
N MET A 293 -7.65 -2.62 -15.07
CA MET A 293 -7.29 -3.11 -13.74
C MET A 293 -6.06 -4.02 -13.85
N LEU A 294 -4.98 -3.64 -13.21
CA LEU A 294 -3.75 -4.43 -13.16
C LEU A 294 -3.55 -4.93 -11.72
N ILE A 295 -3.87 -6.21 -11.53
CA ILE A 295 -3.85 -6.86 -10.22
C ILE A 295 -2.53 -7.57 -10.05
N ASN A 296 -1.73 -7.09 -9.10
CA ASN A 296 -0.38 -7.60 -8.80
C ASN A 296 -0.39 -8.92 -8.00
N ASN A 297 -1.52 -9.59 -7.91
CA ASN A 297 -1.67 -10.85 -7.16
C ASN A 297 -2.38 -11.90 -7.98
N GLU A 298 -2.27 -13.15 -7.54
CA GLU A 298 -3.22 -14.18 -7.94
C GLU A 298 -4.62 -13.84 -7.41
N VAL A 299 -5.60 -13.86 -8.29
CA VAL A 299 -7.01 -13.65 -7.93
C VAL A 299 -7.61 -14.95 -7.37
N ASP A 300 -7.10 -16.09 -7.82
CA ASP A 300 -7.60 -17.41 -7.45
C ASP A 300 -7.19 -17.82 -6.03
N ARG A 301 -8.01 -18.68 -5.43
CA ARG A 301 -7.72 -19.24 -4.10
C ARG A 301 -6.57 -20.23 -4.21
N ARG A 302 -5.58 -20.10 -3.33
CA ARG A 302 -4.47 -21.04 -3.25
C ARG A 302 -4.54 -21.84 -1.97
N PHE A 303 -4.57 -23.17 -2.12
CA PHE A 303 -4.45 -24.05 -0.96
C PHE A 303 -3.00 -24.00 -0.41
N GLU A 304 -2.89 -23.83 0.88
CA GLU A 304 -1.64 -23.84 1.63
C GLU A 304 -1.91 -24.27 3.06
N VAL A 305 -1.12 -25.19 3.58
CA VAL A 305 -1.17 -25.57 5.00
C VAL A 305 -0.38 -24.54 5.80
N VAL A 306 -1.11 -23.70 6.54
CA VAL A 306 -0.52 -22.60 7.30
C VAL A 306 0.16 -23.14 8.55
N GLN A 307 1.37 -22.65 8.86
CA GLN A 307 2.02 -22.96 10.11
C GLN A 307 1.26 -22.33 11.28
N GLY A 308 1.18 -23.04 12.42
CA GLY A 308 0.37 -22.65 13.58
C GLY A 308 0.95 -21.53 14.45
N ASP A 309 2.04 -20.86 14.01
CA ASP A 309 2.59 -19.72 14.74
C ASP A 309 1.82 -18.43 14.51
N THR A 310 1.84 -17.52 15.48
CA THR A 310 1.06 -16.28 15.46
C THR A 310 1.33 -15.39 14.25
N LYS A 311 2.60 -15.32 13.80
CA LYS A 311 2.99 -14.51 12.65
C LYS A 311 2.38 -15.07 11.35
N SER A 312 2.54 -16.37 11.12
CA SER A 312 2.01 -17.07 9.94
C SER A 312 0.49 -16.97 9.87
N LEU A 313 -0.19 -17.13 11.01
CA LEU A 313 -1.65 -16.96 11.11
C LEU A 313 -2.08 -15.52 10.79
N ALA A 314 -1.41 -14.51 11.36
CA ALA A 314 -1.74 -13.11 11.12
C ALA A 314 -1.51 -12.71 9.66
N VAL A 315 -0.37 -13.07 9.07
CA VAL A 315 -0.04 -12.77 7.66
C VAL A 315 -1.04 -13.46 6.73
N ARG A 316 -1.35 -14.73 6.96
CA ARG A 316 -2.32 -15.48 6.14
C ARG A 316 -3.73 -14.89 6.24
N SER A 317 -4.16 -14.51 7.43
CA SER A 317 -5.46 -13.88 7.64
C SER A 317 -5.56 -12.55 6.91
N ALA A 318 -4.56 -11.67 7.05
CA ALA A 318 -4.51 -10.38 6.36
C ALA A 318 -4.50 -10.56 4.84
N SER A 319 -3.66 -11.46 4.31
CA SER A 319 -3.60 -11.71 2.87
C SER A 319 -4.90 -12.29 2.31
N THR A 320 -5.61 -13.11 3.12
CA THR A 320 -6.92 -13.64 2.74
C THR A 320 -7.97 -12.54 2.65
N LEU A 321 -8.01 -11.62 3.64
CA LEU A 321 -8.92 -10.47 3.62
C LEU A 321 -8.68 -9.59 2.38
N VAL A 322 -7.42 -9.23 2.12
CA VAL A 322 -7.05 -8.43 0.93
C VAL A 322 -7.45 -9.14 -0.37
N LYS A 323 -7.22 -10.46 -0.47
CA LYS A 323 -7.58 -11.24 -1.67
C LYS A 323 -9.10 -11.26 -1.87
N VAL A 324 -9.89 -11.49 -0.83
CA VAL A 324 -11.36 -11.50 -0.90
C VAL A 324 -11.88 -10.12 -1.32
N GLN A 325 -11.36 -9.05 -0.70
CA GLN A 325 -11.75 -7.69 -1.05
C GLN A 325 -11.35 -7.32 -2.48
N THR A 326 -10.15 -7.69 -2.93
CA THR A 326 -9.70 -7.48 -4.33
C THR A 326 -10.66 -8.15 -5.31
N ARG A 327 -11.09 -9.39 -5.03
CA ARG A 327 -12.06 -10.10 -5.86
C ARG A 327 -13.40 -9.37 -5.92
N SER A 328 -13.94 -8.96 -4.77
CA SER A 328 -15.18 -8.18 -4.73
C SER A 328 -15.06 -6.91 -5.57
N THR A 329 -13.96 -6.15 -5.44
CA THR A 329 -13.72 -4.94 -6.22
C THR A 329 -13.66 -5.21 -7.74
N ILE A 330 -13.07 -6.34 -8.17
CA ILE A 330 -13.05 -6.74 -9.59
C ILE A 330 -14.50 -6.93 -10.10
N PHE A 331 -15.35 -7.64 -9.34
CA PHE A 331 -16.74 -7.87 -9.73
C PHE A 331 -17.57 -6.59 -9.74
N ASP A 332 -17.47 -5.78 -8.69
CA ASP A 332 -18.18 -4.51 -8.57
C ASP A 332 -17.80 -3.58 -9.73
N SER A 333 -16.53 -3.51 -10.06
CA SER A 333 -16.01 -2.74 -11.19
C SER A 333 -16.52 -3.26 -12.53
N TYR A 334 -16.55 -4.60 -12.70
CA TYR A 334 -17.11 -5.20 -13.91
C TYR A 334 -18.60 -4.89 -14.05
N HIS A 335 -19.40 -5.04 -13.01
CA HIS A 335 -20.82 -4.73 -13.03
C HIS A 335 -21.07 -3.23 -13.28
N LEU A 336 -20.28 -2.35 -12.67
CA LEU A 336 -20.33 -0.92 -12.91
C LEU A 336 -20.05 -0.59 -14.38
N THR A 337 -19.00 -1.17 -14.96
CA THR A 337 -18.63 -0.92 -16.36
C THR A 337 -19.74 -1.40 -17.30
N ARG A 338 -20.33 -2.58 -17.04
CA ARG A 338 -21.46 -3.10 -17.81
C ARG A 338 -22.68 -2.20 -17.73
N ARG A 339 -23.05 -1.73 -16.54
CA ARG A 339 -24.21 -0.84 -16.32
C ARG A 339 -24.05 0.50 -17.03
N ASN A 340 -22.82 1.01 -17.12
CA ASN A 340 -22.51 2.31 -17.71
C ASN A 340 -22.09 2.25 -19.19
N ASN A 341 -21.99 1.06 -19.78
CA ASN A 341 -21.44 0.83 -21.11
C ASN A 341 -20.00 1.33 -21.23
N PHE A 342 -19.20 1.13 -20.19
CA PHE A 342 -17.76 1.37 -20.16
C PHE A 342 -17.00 0.13 -20.61
N LYS A 343 -15.74 0.31 -21.02
CA LYS A 343 -14.86 -0.80 -21.35
C LYS A 343 -14.19 -1.31 -20.08
N PHE A 344 -14.03 -2.64 -19.98
CA PHE A 344 -13.37 -3.32 -18.88
C PHE A 344 -12.21 -4.14 -19.39
N ASN A 345 -11.02 -3.93 -18.80
CA ASN A 345 -9.80 -4.67 -19.12
C ASN A 345 -9.13 -5.06 -17.80
N LEU A 346 -8.83 -6.33 -17.64
CA LEU A 346 -8.24 -6.90 -16.45
C LEU A 346 -6.98 -7.68 -16.81
N ALA A 347 -5.90 -7.47 -16.05
CA ALA A 347 -4.71 -8.31 -16.05
C ALA A 347 -4.36 -8.70 -14.61
N TYR A 348 -3.93 -9.93 -14.41
CA TYR A 348 -3.60 -10.48 -13.09
C TYR A 348 -2.62 -11.64 -13.23
N VAL A 349 -2.00 -12.05 -12.11
CA VAL A 349 -1.13 -13.22 -12.05
C VAL A 349 -2.02 -14.46 -12.19
N GLY A 350 -1.86 -15.20 -13.27
CA GLY A 350 -2.65 -16.41 -13.55
C GLY A 350 -2.11 -17.64 -12.81
N SER A 351 -2.94 -18.67 -12.70
CA SER A 351 -2.59 -19.97 -12.10
C SER A 351 -1.51 -20.74 -12.88
N ASP A 352 -1.17 -20.30 -14.09
CA ASP A 352 -0.08 -20.79 -14.92
C ASP A 352 1.31 -20.32 -14.41
N PHE A 353 1.39 -19.29 -13.57
CA PHE A 353 2.62 -18.92 -12.88
C PHE A 353 2.83 -19.83 -11.66
N ARG A 354 3.83 -20.71 -11.73
CA ARG A 354 4.04 -21.78 -10.73
C ARG A 354 5.17 -21.51 -9.74
N GLU A 355 6.01 -20.51 -9.99
CA GLU A 355 7.11 -20.19 -9.07
C GLU A 355 6.58 -19.66 -7.73
N GLN A 356 7.22 -20.08 -6.65
CA GLN A 356 6.87 -19.66 -5.29
C GLN A 356 8.01 -18.84 -4.71
N ALA A 357 7.67 -17.80 -3.98
CA ALA A 357 8.65 -17.07 -3.18
C ALA A 357 9.15 -17.98 -2.05
N THR A 358 10.46 -18.19 -1.99
CA THR A 358 11.10 -18.92 -0.87
C THR A 358 11.22 -18.06 0.38
N GLN A 359 11.15 -16.76 0.21
CA GLN A 359 11.16 -15.74 1.26
C GLN A 359 10.57 -14.43 0.72
N ASP A 360 10.10 -13.57 1.62
CA ASP A 360 9.57 -12.26 1.27
C ASP A 360 10.58 -11.46 0.44
N PHE A 361 10.10 -10.80 -0.63
CA PHE A 361 10.92 -9.99 -1.55
C PHE A 361 12.14 -10.72 -2.17
N SER A 362 12.04 -12.02 -2.40
CA SER A 362 13.09 -12.79 -3.10
C SER A 362 13.37 -12.20 -4.48
N THR A 363 14.62 -11.83 -4.75
CA THR A 363 15.03 -11.26 -6.05
C THR A 363 14.82 -12.23 -7.22
N SER A 364 15.05 -13.54 -7.01
CA SER A 364 14.82 -14.56 -8.04
C SER A 364 13.35 -14.66 -8.40
N PHE A 365 12.47 -14.70 -7.39
CA PHE A 365 11.03 -14.71 -7.57
C PHE A 365 10.55 -13.44 -8.31
N MET A 366 10.97 -12.25 -7.86
CA MET A 366 10.59 -10.99 -8.51
C MET A 366 11.06 -10.92 -9.97
N ARG A 367 12.25 -11.45 -10.29
CA ARG A 367 12.75 -11.54 -11.69
C ARG A 367 11.90 -12.48 -12.54
N ALA A 368 11.51 -13.62 -11.99
CA ALA A 368 10.67 -14.58 -12.68
C ALA A 368 9.27 -14.00 -12.94
N LEU A 369 8.69 -13.36 -11.92
CA LEU A 369 7.37 -12.75 -12.00
C LEU A 369 7.36 -11.52 -12.94
N TYR A 370 8.44 -10.72 -12.93
CA TYR A 370 8.63 -9.65 -13.92
C TYR A 370 8.64 -10.20 -15.36
N ARG A 371 9.40 -11.27 -15.61
CA ARG A 371 9.47 -11.92 -16.93
C ARG A 371 8.11 -12.45 -17.36
N TYR A 372 7.40 -13.13 -16.46
CA TYR A 372 6.05 -13.59 -16.71
C TYR A 372 5.10 -12.44 -17.07
N GLY A 373 5.12 -11.36 -16.30
CA GLY A 373 4.35 -10.14 -16.59
C GLY A 373 4.72 -9.54 -17.95
N TYR A 374 6.02 -9.44 -18.26
CA TYR A 374 6.52 -8.91 -19.51
C TYR A 374 6.01 -9.69 -20.73
N GLU A 375 6.11 -11.03 -20.70
CA GLU A 375 5.58 -11.87 -21.78
C GLU A 375 4.06 -11.78 -21.91
N LYS A 376 3.35 -11.71 -20.78
CA LYS A 376 1.90 -11.52 -20.78
C LYS A 376 1.49 -10.16 -21.37
N GLY A 377 2.23 -9.07 -21.05
CA GLY A 377 2.00 -7.74 -21.62
C GLY A 377 2.23 -7.67 -23.14
N ARG A 378 3.17 -8.45 -23.67
CA ARG A 378 3.42 -8.56 -25.12
C ARG A 378 2.36 -9.36 -25.87
N SER A 379 1.67 -10.24 -25.17
CA SER A 379 0.67 -11.14 -25.77
C SER A 379 -0.45 -10.36 -26.48
N PRO A 380 -1.02 -10.89 -27.57
CA PRO A 380 -2.26 -10.34 -28.15
C PRO A 380 -3.43 -10.30 -27.17
N SER A 381 -3.46 -11.24 -26.21
CA SER A 381 -4.48 -11.38 -25.16
C SER A 381 -3.99 -10.86 -23.81
N ALA A 382 -3.20 -9.77 -23.78
CA ALA A 382 -2.67 -9.17 -22.55
C ALA A 382 -3.78 -8.85 -21.54
N TRP A 383 -4.90 -8.33 -22.03
CA TRP A 383 -6.07 -7.98 -21.23
C TRP A 383 -7.22 -8.96 -21.44
N VAL A 384 -7.86 -9.38 -20.36
CA VAL A 384 -9.15 -10.06 -20.38
C VAL A 384 -10.28 -9.07 -20.10
N HIS A 385 -11.46 -9.29 -20.72
CA HIS A 385 -12.56 -8.32 -20.71
C HIS A 385 -13.72 -8.73 -19.78
N GLN A 386 -13.48 -9.74 -18.93
CA GLN A 386 -14.40 -10.23 -17.91
C GLN A 386 -13.62 -10.82 -16.74
N PRO A 387 -14.21 -10.88 -15.55
CA PRO A 387 -13.62 -11.55 -14.40
C PRO A 387 -13.32 -13.04 -14.70
N PRO A 388 -12.33 -13.66 -14.02
CA PRO A 388 -12.05 -15.09 -14.18
C PRO A 388 -13.28 -15.94 -13.82
N PRO A 389 -13.57 -17.02 -14.58
CA PRO A 389 -14.74 -17.89 -14.33
C PRO A 389 -14.74 -18.51 -12.91
N GLU A 390 -13.57 -18.87 -12.42
CA GLU A 390 -13.38 -19.46 -11.08
C GLU A 390 -13.70 -18.51 -9.93
N ALA A 391 -13.81 -17.22 -10.23
CA ALA A 391 -14.25 -16.22 -9.27
C ALA A 391 -15.78 -16.17 -9.12
N LEU A 392 -16.54 -16.89 -9.94
CA LEU A 392 -18.00 -16.93 -9.92
C LEU A 392 -18.59 -18.06 -9.04
N HIS A 393 -17.73 -18.90 -8.40
CA HIS A 393 -18.15 -20.03 -7.56
C HIS A 393 -17.89 -19.85 -6.09
#